data_76e7bd9710977672426dd89ee7bb1c7e
#
_entry.id   76e7bd9710977672426dd89ee7bb1c7e
#
_cell.length_a   1.000
_cell.length_b   1.000
_cell.length_c   1.000
_cell.angle_alpha   90.00
_cell.angle_beta   90.00
_cell.angle_gamma   90.00
#
_symmetry.space_group_name_H-M   'P 1'
#
loop_
_entity.id
_entity.type
_entity.pdbx_description
1 polymer ?
#
loop_
_entity_poly.entity_id
_entity_poly.type
_entity_poly.pdbx_seq_one_letter_code
_entity_poly.pdbx_strand_id
1 'polypeptide(L)'
;VLWILDGGLQLQPYMFTRAFPAEVLGENTMGAPNPLTDLVQRAALLELHHLVLYDVLAAVVQVAIGAGIIAGGRLLRPALAGSAVWALVPWVVGEGLGGMAFPQASMLFGGAPGAALVYSLLSVVLWPRRPSGPDRTGAGGDRAPSPGTRLGEPAAARGLLGARGTALVWAAIWFGTSLFELQAANHAPDAFAAQFR
;
A
#
# COMPACT_ATOMS: atom_id res chain seq x y z
N VAL A 1 -11.85 3.37 3.22
CA VAL A 1 -12.34 4.29 2.17
C VAL A 1 -11.48 4.16 0.92
N LEU A 2 -10.12 4.21 1.00
CA LEU A 2 -9.24 4.14 -0.18
C LEU A 2 -9.52 2.90 -1.04
N TRP A 3 -9.54 1.71 -0.47
CA TRP A 3 -9.83 0.47 -1.22
C TRP A 3 -11.19 0.46 -1.93
N ILE A 4 -12.20 1.13 -1.41
CA ILE A 4 -13.49 1.26 -2.13
C ILE A 4 -13.35 2.18 -3.33
N LEU A 5 -12.59 3.26 -3.17
CA LEU A 5 -12.28 4.16 -4.27
C LEU A 5 -11.49 3.45 -5.36
N ASP A 6 -10.43 2.72 -4.98
CA ASP A 6 -9.60 1.97 -5.92
C ASP A 6 -10.41 0.90 -6.65
N GLY A 7 -11.27 0.15 -5.92
CA GLY A 7 -12.17 -0.81 -6.55
C GLY A 7 -13.18 -0.17 -7.51
N GLY A 8 -13.64 1.04 -7.21
CA GLY A 8 -14.46 1.83 -8.13
C GLY A 8 -13.69 2.29 -9.38
N LEU A 9 -12.46 2.73 -9.19
CA LEU A 9 -11.56 3.14 -10.28
C LEU A 9 -11.17 1.96 -11.18
N GLN A 10 -11.04 0.75 -10.62
CA GLN A 10 -10.79 -0.46 -11.38
C GLN A 10 -11.91 -0.79 -12.38
N LEU A 11 -13.13 -0.30 -12.17
CA LEU A 11 -14.27 -0.51 -13.06
C LEU A 11 -14.37 0.55 -14.19
N GLN A 12 -13.34 1.38 -14.38
CA GLN A 12 -13.33 2.33 -15.49
C GLN A 12 -13.20 1.63 -16.84
N PRO A 13 -13.80 2.15 -17.92
CA PRO A 13 -13.76 1.54 -19.24
C PRO A 13 -12.35 1.26 -19.77
N TYR A 14 -11.36 2.09 -19.41
CA TYR A 14 -9.96 1.93 -19.80
C TYR A 14 -9.35 0.63 -19.26
N MET A 15 -9.68 0.25 -18.02
CA MET A 15 -9.19 -0.96 -17.37
C MET A 15 -9.58 -2.23 -18.16
N PHE A 16 -10.74 -2.21 -18.82
CA PHE A 16 -11.24 -3.32 -19.65
C PHE A 16 -10.69 -3.32 -21.09
N THR A 17 -9.68 -2.51 -21.37
CA THR A 17 -9.02 -2.46 -22.68
C THR A 17 -7.68 -3.18 -22.64
N ARG A 18 -7.23 -3.66 -23.81
CA ARG A 18 -5.89 -4.26 -23.93
C ARG A 18 -4.76 -3.25 -23.73
N ALA A 19 -5.05 -1.96 -23.81
CA ALA A 19 -4.10 -0.89 -23.60
C ALA A 19 -3.55 -0.92 -22.17
N PHE A 20 -4.40 -1.15 -21.15
CA PHE A 20 -3.98 -1.17 -19.77
C PHE A 20 -2.85 -2.18 -19.48
N PRO A 21 -3.01 -3.50 -19.70
CA PRO A 21 -1.92 -4.44 -19.44
C PRO A 21 -0.74 -4.29 -20.40
N ALA A 22 -0.94 -3.82 -21.62
CA ALA A 22 0.14 -3.65 -22.57
C ALA A 22 0.99 -2.40 -22.28
N GLU A 23 0.35 -1.27 -22.03
CA GLU A 23 1.00 0.03 -21.85
C GLU A 23 1.42 0.26 -20.40
N VAL A 24 0.53 -0.01 -19.43
CA VAL A 24 0.81 0.28 -18.02
C VAL A 24 1.70 -0.80 -17.39
N LEU A 25 1.31 -2.08 -17.49
CA LEU A 25 2.11 -3.14 -16.85
C LEU A 25 3.41 -3.39 -17.62
N GLY A 26 3.39 -3.36 -18.94
CA GLY A 26 4.57 -3.60 -19.77
C GLY A 26 5.66 -2.52 -19.57
N GLU A 27 5.26 -1.26 -19.50
CA GLU A 27 6.19 -0.14 -19.38
C GLU A 27 6.77 0.01 -17.96
N ASN A 28 6.03 -0.38 -16.93
CA ASN A 28 6.47 -0.26 -15.54
C ASN A 28 7.70 -1.11 -15.17
N THR A 29 8.20 -1.93 -16.07
CA THR A 29 9.41 -2.74 -15.87
C THR A 29 10.52 -2.47 -16.85
N MET A 30 10.39 -1.44 -17.67
CA MET A 30 11.46 -1.07 -18.62
C MET A 30 12.74 -0.67 -17.87
N GLY A 31 13.81 -1.46 -18.06
CA GLY A 31 15.08 -1.27 -17.35
C GLY A 31 15.19 -1.97 -15.99
N ALA A 32 14.14 -2.68 -15.55
CA ALA A 32 14.20 -3.52 -14.36
C ALA A 32 15.03 -4.80 -14.57
N PRO A 33 15.53 -5.43 -13.50
CA PRO A 33 16.16 -6.74 -13.59
C PRO A 33 15.26 -7.79 -14.24
N ASN A 34 15.81 -8.67 -15.08
CA ASN A 34 15.07 -9.69 -15.83
C ASN A 34 14.03 -10.49 -15.03
N PRO A 35 14.30 -10.97 -13.80
CA PRO A 35 13.30 -11.72 -13.04
C PRO A 35 12.02 -10.95 -12.74
N LEU A 36 12.12 -9.64 -12.49
CA LEU A 36 10.97 -8.78 -12.27
C LEU A 36 10.21 -8.53 -13.56
N THR A 37 10.93 -8.20 -14.63
CA THR A 37 10.36 -8.01 -15.96
C THR A 37 9.61 -9.26 -16.43
N ASP A 38 10.20 -10.43 -16.31
CA ASP A 38 9.58 -11.71 -16.68
C ASP A 38 8.29 -11.98 -15.88
N LEU A 39 8.29 -11.68 -14.58
CA LEU A 39 7.13 -11.85 -13.71
C LEU A 39 5.97 -10.94 -14.16
N VAL A 40 6.26 -9.65 -14.35
CA VAL A 40 5.24 -8.65 -14.74
C VAL A 40 4.71 -8.93 -16.14
N GLN A 41 5.57 -9.30 -17.08
CA GLN A 41 5.13 -9.66 -18.45
C GLN A 41 4.22 -10.90 -18.45
N ARG A 42 4.52 -11.92 -17.63
CA ARG A 42 3.63 -13.08 -17.48
C ARG A 42 2.29 -12.69 -16.88
N ALA A 43 2.27 -11.80 -15.89
CA ALA A 43 1.05 -11.29 -15.30
C ALA A 43 0.23 -10.49 -16.33
N ALA A 44 0.87 -9.60 -17.10
CA ALA A 44 0.22 -8.85 -18.17
C ALA A 44 -0.38 -9.76 -19.26
N LEU A 45 0.36 -10.80 -19.67
CA LEU A 45 -0.16 -11.79 -20.63
C LEU A 45 -1.35 -12.56 -20.07
N LEU A 46 -1.31 -12.93 -18.79
CA LEU A 46 -2.41 -13.62 -18.13
C LEU A 46 -3.65 -12.72 -18.07
N GLU A 47 -3.49 -11.46 -17.73
CA GLU A 47 -4.56 -10.46 -17.71
C GLU A 47 -5.13 -10.23 -19.11
N LEU A 48 -4.29 -10.11 -20.15
CA LEU A 48 -4.74 -9.97 -21.54
C LEU A 48 -5.64 -11.12 -22.01
N HIS A 49 -5.47 -12.31 -21.48
CA HIS A 49 -6.33 -13.47 -21.82
C HIS A 49 -7.70 -13.41 -21.15
N HIS A 50 -7.82 -12.75 -20.00
CA HIS A 50 -9.03 -12.74 -19.18
C HIS A 50 -9.28 -11.37 -18.54
N LEU A 51 -9.17 -10.28 -19.33
CA LEU A 51 -9.29 -8.89 -18.86
C LEU A 51 -10.44 -8.68 -17.89
N VAL A 52 -11.67 -8.95 -18.34
CA VAL A 52 -12.88 -8.71 -17.54
C VAL A 52 -12.84 -9.49 -16.22
N LEU A 53 -12.32 -10.71 -16.23
CA LEU A 53 -12.25 -11.55 -15.02
C LEU A 53 -11.30 -10.94 -13.99
N TYR A 54 -10.09 -10.55 -14.40
CA TYR A 54 -9.08 -10.04 -13.47
C TYR A 54 -9.43 -8.66 -12.94
N ASP A 55 -9.95 -7.76 -13.79
CA ASP A 55 -10.38 -6.43 -13.38
C ASP A 55 -11.56 -6.48 -12.40
N VAL A 56 -12.59 -7.28 -12.72
CA VAL A 56 -13.73 -7.45 -11.83
C VAL A 56 -13.30 -8.12 -10.51
N LEU A 57 -12.43 -9.13 -10.55
CA LEU A 57 -11.91 -9.78 -9.36
C LEU A 57 -11.14 -8.79 -8.49
N ALA A 58 -10.27 -7.97 -9.09
CA ALA A 58 -9.52 -6.93 -8.40
C ALA A 58 -10.48 -5.94 -7.72
N ALA A 59 -11.47 -5.42 -8.45
CA ALA A 59 -12.47 -4.51 -7.93
C ALA A 59 -13.24 -5.12 -6.74
N VAL A 60 -13.70 -6.36 -6.86
CA VAL A 60 -14.44 -7.07 -5.80
C VAL A 60 -13.58 -7.25 -4.56
N VAL A 61 -12.31 -7.68 -4.70
CA VAL A 61 -11.38 -7.84 -3.58
C VAL A 61 -11.14 -6.51 -2.88
N GLN A 62 -10.88 -5.44 -3.61
CA GLN A 62 -10.63 -4.11 -3.08
C GLN A 62 -11.85 -3.57 -2.32
N VAL A 63 -13.04 -3.68 -2.91
CA VAL A 63 -14.29 -3.26 -2.26
C VAL A 63 -14.56 -4.09 -1.00
N ALA A 64 -14.35 -5.41 -1.05
CA ALA A 64 -14.54 -6.30 0.12
C ALA A 64 -13.57 -5.94 1.26
N ILE A 65 -12.31 -5.68 0.97
CA ILE A 65 -11.31 -5.19 1.95
C ILE A 65 -11.78 -3.88 2.55
N GLY A 66 -12.13 -2.90 1.70
CA GLY A 66 -12.59 -1.59 2.16
C GLY A 66 -13.84 -1.66 3.03
N ALA A 67 -14.83 -2.45 2.62
CA ALA A 67 -16.05 -2.68 3.38
C ALA A 67 -15.77 -3.37 4.73
N GLY A 68 -14.88 -4.37 4.75
CA GLY A 68 -14.47 -5.05 5.97
C GLY A 68 -13.76 -4.13 6.98
N ILE A 69 -12.91 -3.21 6.49
CA ILE A 69 -12.25 -2.21 7.35
C ILE A 69 -13.28 -1.23 7.92
N ILE A 70 -14.27 -0.78 7.12
CA ILE A 70 -15.33 0.14 7.57
C ILE A 70 -16.26 -0.53 8.57
N ALA A 71 -16.65 -1.77 8.32
CA ALA A 71 -17.51 -2.53 9.23
C ALA A 71 -16.82 -2.76 10.59
N GLY A 72 -15.49 -2.82 10.63
CA GLY A 72 -14.76 -2.93 11.89
C GLY A 72 -15.00 -4.25 12.64
N GLY A 73 -14.90 -4.21 13.96
CA GLY A 73 -15.22 -5.34 14.83
C GLY A 73 -14.44 -6.62 14.45
N ARG A 74 -15.15 -7.71 14.22
CA ARG A 74 -14.56 -9.02 13.85
C ARG A 74 -13.97 -9.04 12.45
N LEU A 75 -14.44 -8.18 11.56
CA LEU A 75 -13.95 -8.09 10.17
C LEU A 75 -12.69 -7.24 10.03
N LEU A 76 -12.37 -6.39 11.01
CA LEU A 76 -11.24 -5.47 10.91
C LEU A 76 -9.89 -6.19 10.70
N ARG A 77 -9.60 -7.21 11.50
CA ARG A 77 -8.31 -7.94 11.39
C ARG A 77 -8.16 -8.69 10.07
N PRO A 78 -9.12 -9.52 9.64
CA PRO A 78 -9.00 -10.18 8.34
C PRO A 78 -8.97 -9.19 7.18
N ALA A 79 -9.70 -8.08 7.24
CA ALA A 79 -9.65 -7.04 6.22
C ALA A 79 -8.29 -6.32 6.17
N LEU A 80 -7.68 -6.01 7.33
CA LEU A 80 -6.33 -5.45 7.37
C LEU A 80 -5.26 -6.44 6.88
N ALA A 81 -5.40 -7.73 7.22
CA ALA A 81 -4.52 -8.77 6.69
C ALA A 81 -4.68 -8.88 5.17
N GLY A 82 -5.91 -8.92 4.68
CA GLY A 82 -6.22 -8.91 3.26
C GLY A 82 -5.64 -7.68 2.55
N SER A 83 -5.78 -6.49 3.16
CA SER A 83 -5.20 -5.24 2.66
C SER A 83 -3.67 -5.32 2.55
N ALA A 84 -3.00 -5.80 3.60
CA ALA A 84 -1.54 -5.90 3.61
C ALA A 84 -1.02 -6.86 2.53
N VAL A 85 -1.69 -7.99 2.35
CA VAL A 85 -1.30 -9.01 1.35
C VAL A 85 -1.69 -8.59 -0.06
N TRP A 86 -2.93 -8.11 -0.24
CA TRP A 86 -3.42 -7.69 -1.55
C TRP A 86 -2.62 -6.54 -2.13
N ALA A 87 -2.23 -5.56 -1.31
CA ALA A 87 -1.45 -4.42 -1.76
C ALA A 87 -0.07 -4.80 -2.35
N LEU A 88 0.48 -5.97 -1.98
CA LEU A 88 1.72 -6.46 -2.58
C LEU A 88 1.54 -6.86 -4.05
N VAL A 89 0.34 -7.24 -4.48
CA VAL A 89 0.07 -7.61 -5.88
C VAL A 89 0.23 -6.40 -6.80
N PRO A 90 -0.53 -5.30 -6.66
CA PRO A 90 -0.32 -4.13 -7.48
C PRO A 90 1.06 -3.49 -7.27
N TRP A 91 1.65 -3.61 -6.07
CA TRP A 91 3.01 -3.12 -5.83
C TRP A 91 4.05 -3.82 -6.70
N VAL A 92 3.98 -5.14 -6.81
CA VAL A 92 4.93 -5.93 -7.62
C VAL A 92 4.59 -5.82 -9.11
N VAL A 93 3.32 -6.07 -9.46
CA VAL A 93 2.90 -6.21 -10.87
C VAL A 93 2.59 -4.86 -11.49
N GLY A 94 1.83 -4.02 -10.80
CA GLY A 94 1.36 -2.73 -11.31
C GLY A 94 2.40 -1.61 -11.19
N GLU A 95 3.22 -1.63 -10.13
CA GLU A 95 4.18 -0.55 -9.83
C GLU A 95 5.64 -0.99 -10.00
N GLY A 96 5.91 -2.22 -10.45
CA GLY A 96 7.28 -2.72 -10.61
C GLY A 96 8.15 -2.56 -9.36
N LEU A 97 7.63 -2.96 -8.18
CA LEU A 97 8.21 -2.68 -6.86
C LEU A 97 8.29 -1.18 -6.55
N GLY A 98 7.35 -0.38 -7.07
CA GLY A 98 7.35 1.08 -6.89
C GLY A 98 8.59 1.76 -7.47
N GLY A 99 9.16 1.21 -8.53
CA GLY A 99 10.35 1.76 -9.16
C GLY A 99 11.65 1.59 -8.38
N MET A 100 11.65 0.97 -7.19
CA MET A 100 12.85 0.82 -6.35
C MET A 100 13.94 -0.07 -6.97
N ALA A 101 13.57 -0.94 -7.91
CA ALA A 101 14.52 -1.81 -8.61
C ALA A 101 15.30 -1.10 -9.72
N PHE A 102 14.99 0.16 -10.02
CA PHE A 102 15.63 0.92 -11.08
C PHE A 102 16.81 1.73 -10.56
N PRO A 103 17.87 1.93 -11.39
CA PRO A 103 19.03 2.75 -11.02
C PRO A 103 18.68 4.20 -10.69
N GLN A 104 17.60 4.73 -11.24
CA GLN A 104 17.09 6.10 -11.05
C GLN A 104 15.84 6.15 -10.17
N ALA A 105 15.71 5.23 -9.21
CA ALA A 105 14.60 5.25 -8.29
C ALA A 105 14.49 6.62 -7.58
N SER A 106 13.31 7.23 -7.63
CA SER A 106 13.04 8.55 -7.08
C SER A 106 11.62 8.62 -6.55
N MET A 107 11.43 9.23 -5.41
CA MET A 107 10.10 9.54 -4.90
C MET A 107 9.46 10.66 -5.71
N LEU A 108 10.25 11.68 -6.05
CA LEU A 108 9.76 12.89 -6.70
C LEU A 108 9.39 12.64 -8.17
N PHE A 109 10.18 11.83 -8.88
CA PHE A 109 9.99 11.60 -10.31
C PHE A 109 9.34 10.23 -10.60
N GLY A 110 9.72 9.18 -9.86
CA GLY A 110 9.29 7.81 -10.11
C GLY A 110 8.25 7.25 -9.14
N GLY A 111 7.85 8.04 -8.10
CA GLY A 111 6.85 7.62 -7.13
C GLY A 111 7.33 6.54 -6.15
N ALA A 112 8.63 6.27 -6.05
CA ALA A 112 9.15 5.29 -5.10
C ALA A 112 8.80 5.66 -3.65
N PRO A 113 8.45 4.72 -2.79
CA PRO A 113 8.46 3.26 -2.94
C PRO A 113 7.18 2.66 -3.52
N GLY A 114 6.30 3.46 -4.07
CA GLY A 114 5.02 3.05 -4.62
C GLY A 114 3.84 3.19 -3.65
N ALA A 115 2.68 3.55 -4.19
CA ALA A 115 1.48 3.81 -3.41
C ALA A 115 0.94 2.55 -2.74
N ALA A 116 0.98 1.41 -3.43
CA ALA A 116 0.46 0.15 -2.92
C ALA A 116 1.23 -0.35 -1.70
N LEU A 117 2.56 -0.13 -1.63
CA LEU A 117 3.34 -0.45 -0.43
C LEU A 117 2.86 0.32 0.80
N VAL A 118 2.49 1.60 0.62
CA VAL A 118 1.94 2.43 1.71
C VAL A 118 0.66 1.81 2.28
N TYR A 119 -0.19 1.19 1.46
CA TYR A 119 -1.40 0.50 1.94
C TYR A 119 -1.06 -0.70 2.81
N SER A 120 -0.04 -1.48 2.45
CA SER A 120 0.47 -2.58 3.30
C SER A 120 0.94 -2.05 4.65
N LEU A 121 1.75 -0.98 4.65
CA LEU A 121 2.28 -0.37 5.87
C LEU A 121 1.17 0.22 6.75
N LEU A 122 0.20 0.92 6.17
CA LEU A 122 -0.96 1.43 6.89
C LEU A 122 -1.76 0.31 7.55
N SER A 123 -1.90 -0.84 6.89
CA SER A 123 -2.60 -2.00 7.45
C SER A 123 -1.90 -2.53 8.70
N VAL A 124 -0.57 -2.54 8.73
CA VAL A 124 0.23 -2.92 9.90
C VAL A 124 0.12 -1.87 11.01
N VAL A 125 0.22 -0.60 10.67
CA VAL A 125 0.10 0.53 11.63
C VAL A 125 -1.27 0.55 12.31
N LEU A 126 -2.33 0.29 11.54
CA LEU A 126 -3.71 0.27 12.03
C LEU A 126 -4.10 -1.04 12.71
N TRP A 127 -3.21 -2.03 12.75
CA TRP A 127 -3.51 -3.34 13.33
C TRP A 127 -3.91 -3.21 14.80
N PRO A 128 -5.10 -3.66 15.22
CA PRO A 128 -5.60 -3.45 16.58
C PRO A 128 -4.82 -4.27 17.60
N ARG A 129 -4.42 -3.62 18.70
CA ARG A 129 -3.87 -4.32 19.87
C ARG A 129 -4.90 -5.29 20.43
N ARG A 130 -4.45 -6.42 20.93
CA ARG A 130 -5.29 -7.25 21.79
C ARG A 130 -5.58 -6.45 23.05
N PRO A 131 -6.85 -6.41 23.52
CA PRO A 131 -7.13 -5.87 24.85
C PRO A 131 -6.20 -6.59 25.84
N SER A 132 -5.40 -5.86 26.59
CA SER A 132 -4.70 -6.42 27.74
C SER A 132 -5.83 -6.96 28.66
N GLY A 133 -5.74 -8.24 29.03
CA GLY A 133 -6.71 -8.83 29.95
C GLY A 133 -6.78 -7.98 31.22
N PRO A 134 -7.86 -8.08 32.02
CA PRO A 134 -7.97 -7.33 33.26
C PRO A 134 -6.70 -7.53 34.08
N ASP A 135 -6.06 -6.43 34.45
CA ASP A 135 -4.89 -6.43 35.34
C ASP A 135 -5.26 -7.24 36.57
N ARG A 136 -4.71 -8.44 36.70
CA ARG A 136 -4.85 -9.29 37.88
C ARG A 136 -4.01 -8.82 39.08
N THR A 137 -3.38 -7.66 38.96
CA THR A 137 -2.76 -7.02 40.09
C THR A 137 -3.87 -6.28 40.85
N GLY A 138 -4.61 -7.07 41.64
CA GLY A 138 -5.52 -6.52 42.62
C GLY A 138 -4.74 -5.76 43.68
N ALA A 139 -5.06 -4.52 43.83
CA ALA A 139 -5.15 -3.81 45.11
C ALA A 139 -5.62 -2.38 44.84
N GLY A 140 -6.83 -2.09 45.25
CA GLY A 140 -7.25 -0.80 45.78
C GLY A 140 -7.22 0.41 44.84
N GLY A 141 -8.39 0.71 44.27
CA GLY A 141 -8.66 2.02 43.71
C GLY A 141 -9.71 1.99 42.63
N ASP A 142 -10.97 2.12 43.03
CA ASP A 142 -12.12 2.44 42.17
C ASP A 142 -11.85 3.76 41.41
N ARG A 143 -11.05 3.69 40.35
CA ARG A 143 -11.07 4.68 39.30
C ARG A 143 -11.59 4.02 38.02
N ALA A 144 -12.92 4.12 37.84
CA ALA A 144 -13.53 3.90 36.53
C ALA A 144 -12.74 4.73 35.51
N PRO A 145 -12.29 4.14 34.39
CA PRO A 145 -11.61 4.90 33.35
C PRO A 145 -12.58 5.97 32.85
N SER A 146 -12.22 7.24 33.03
CA SER A 146 -13.02 8.38 32.57
C SER A 146 -13.31 8.21 31.08
N PRO A 147 -14.59 8.23 30.63
CA PRO A 147 -14.96 8.04 29.23
C PRO A 147 -14.41 9.12 28.29
N GLY A 148 -13.92 10.24 28.85
CA GLY A 148 -13.56 11.43 28.06
C GLY A 148 -12.17 11.42 27.41
N THR A 149 -11.24 10.56 27.86
CA THR A 149 -9.82 10.66 27.41
C THR A 149 -9.51 9.87 26.14
N ARG A 150 -10.44 9.04 25.64
CA ARG A 150 -10.17 8.15 24.49
C ARG A 150 -10.65 8.67 23.14
N LEU A 151 -11.49 9.70 23.10
CA LEU A 151 -12.07 10.22 21.86
C LEU A 151 -11.12 11.10 21.03
N GLY A 152 -10.00 11.56 21.62
CA GLY A 152 -9.03 12.43 20.93
C GLY A 152 -7.75 11.71 20.46
N GLU A 153 -7.53 10.45 20.84
CA GLU A 153 -6.32 9.74 20.40
C GLU A 153 -6.42 9.30 18.94
N PRO A 154 -5.40 9.60 18.10
CA PRO A 154 -5.36 9.14 16.72
C PRO A 154 -5.41 7.61 16.65
N ALA A 155 -6.11 7.07 15.65
CA ALA A 155 -6.29 5.62 15.46
C ALA A 155 -4.95 4.86 15.45
N ALA A 156 -3.90 5.47 14.89
CA ALA A 156 -2.55 4.93 14.87
C ALA A 156 -1.93 4.76 16.27
N ALA A 157 -2.26 5.62 17.23
CA ALA A 157 -1.78 5.48 18.61
C ALA A 157 -2.37 4.26 19.33
N ARG A 158 -3.57 3.82 18.90
CA ARG A 158 -4.26 2.62 19.39
C ARG A 158 -3.85 1.34 18.66
N GLY A 159 -3.13 1.45 17.54
CA GLY A 159 -2.60 0.32 16.77
C GLY A 159 -1.48 -0.42 17.46
N LEU A 160 -1.06 -1.56 16.88
CA LEU A 160 -0.03 -2.46 17.40
C LEU A 160 1.28 -1.74 17.72
N LEU A 161 1.68 -0.81 16.89
CA LEU A 161 2.93 -0.06 17.03
C LEU A 161 2.84 1.09 18.03
N GLY A 162 1.64 1.58 18.34
CA GLY A 162 1.43 2.78 19.15
C GLY A 162 1.93 4.04 18.45
N ALA A 163 1.79 5.19 19.10
CA ALA A 163 2.17 6.49 18.52
C ALA A 163 3.66 6.56 18.14
N ARG A 164 4.56 6.08 19.00
CA ARG A 164 6.01 6.10 18.75
C ARG A 164 6.40 5.18 17.59
N GLY A 165 5.88 3.94 17.57
CA GLY A 165 6.15 3.00 16.46
C GLY A 165 5.61 3.51 15.13
N THR A 166 4.42 4.11 15.13
CA THR A 166 3.85 4.74 13.93
C THR A 166 4.70 5.91 13.43
N ALA A 167 5.18 6.76 14.35
CA ALA A 167 6.09 7.86 14.01
C ALA A 167 7.42 7.35 13.43
N LEU A 168 7.97 6.26 13.97
CA LEU A 168 9.18 5.62 13.44
C LEU A 168 8.97 5.05 12.03
N VAL A 169 7.86 4.35 11.79
CA VAL A 169 7.52 3.85 10.44
C VAL A 169 7.39 5.02 9.47
N TRP A 170 6.68 6.08 9.86
CA TRP A 170 6.53 7.27 9.05
C TRP A 170 7.88 7.94 8.74
N ALA A 171 8.71 8.15 9.76
CA ALA A 171 10.04 8.69 9.58
C ALA A 171 10.93 7.80 8.68
N ALA A 172 10.84 6.47 8.84
CA ALA A 172 11.61 5.53 8.02
C ALA A 172 11.19 5.58 6.54
N ILE A 173 9.89 5.75 6.24
CA ILE A 173 9.41 5.93 4.87
C ILE A 173 10.03 7.21 4.28
N TRP A 174 9.87 8.36 4.96
CA TRP A 174 10.37 9.62 4.44
C TRP A 174 11.89 9.66 4.33
N PHE A 175 12.60 9.14 5.34
CA PHE A 175 14.06 9.06 5.30
C PHE A 175 14.53 8.11 4.19
N GLY A 176 13.91 6.91 4.10
CA GLY A 176 14.26 5.93 3.08
C GLY A 176 14.01 6.45 1.67
N THR A 177 12.86 7.11 1.43
CA THR A 177 12.57 7.71 0.12
C THR A 177 13.50 8.86 -0.21
N SER A 178 13.89 9.67 0.78
CA SER A 178 14.88 10.74 0.56
C SER A 178 16.25 10.21 0.13
N LEU A 179 16.62 8.98 0.54
CA LEU A 179 17.88 8.37 0.07
C LEU A 179 17.84 8.06 -1.43
N PHE A 180 16.69 7.79 -2.03
CA PHE A 180 16.59 7.61 -3.47
C PHE A 180 16.92 8.90 -4.23
N GLU A 181 16.56 10.06 -3.67
CA GLU A 181 16.87 11.35 -4.28
C GLU A 181 18.38 11.66 -4.28
N LEU A 182 19.17 11.04 -3.40
CA LEU A 182 20.62 11.21 -3.37
C LEU A 182 21.38 10.38 -4.42
N GLN A 183 20.67 9.57 -5.21
CA GLN A 183 21.33 8.79 -6.27
C GLN A 183 21.87 9.71 -7.37
N ALA A 184 23.06 9.38 -7.86
CA ALA A 184 23.74 10.19 -8.88
C ALA A 184 22.89 10.38 -10.15
N ALA A 185 22.08 9.38 -10.53
CA ALA A 185 21.19 9.46 -11.69
C ALA A 185 20.14 10.57 -11.58
N ASN A 186 19.68 10.87 -10.35
CA ASN A 186 18.67 11.92 -10.10
C ASN A 186 19.28 13.33 -10.11
N HIS A 187 20.61 13.45 -10.08
CA HIS A 187 21.33 14.72 -10.13
C HIS A 187 21.91 15.03 -11.51
N ALA A 188 21.69 14.16 -12.51
CA ALA A 188 22.11 14.45 -13.87
C ALA A 188 21.37 15.69 -14.41
N PRO A 189 22.05 16.56 -15.19
CA PRO A 189 21.45 17.82 -15.68
C PRO A 189 20.16 17.64 -16.48
N ASP A 190 19.99 16.49 -17.11
CA ASP A 190 18.84 16.11 -17.92
C ASP A 190 17.85 15.15 -17.21
N ALA A 191 18.11 14.80 -15.93
CA ALA A 191 17.28 13.85 -15.19
C ALA A 191 15.80 14.25 -15.19
N PHE A 192 15.50 15.53 -14.96
CA PHE A 192 14.15 16.06 -15.01
C PHE A 192 13.56 15.98 -16.43
N ALA A 193 14.32 16.39 -17.45
CA ALA A 193 13.84 16.38 -18.82
C ALA A 193 13.62 14.94 -19.35
N ALA A 194 14.38 13.96 -18.86
CA ALA A 194 14.25 12.56 -19.25
C ALA A 194 12.92 11.94 -18.80
N GLN A 195 12.29 12.47 -17.74
CA GLN A 195 11.00 11.97 -17.24
C GLN A 195 9.80 12.37 -18.14
N PHE A 196 9.97 13.34 -19.03
CA PHE A 196 8.92 13.88 -19.89
C PHE A 196 9.11 13.54 -21.39
N ARG A 197 10.00 12.61 -21.70
CA ARG A 197 10.24 12.09 -23.05
C ARG A 197 9.67 10.70 -23.22
#